data_db7ad0b57aee4e6362b082bd561ac70c
#
_entry.id   db7ad0b57aee4e6362b082bd561ac70c
#
_cell.length_a   1.000
_cell.length_b   1.000
_cell.length_c   1.000
_cell.angle_alpha   90.00
_cell.angle_beta   90.00
_cell.angle_gamma   90.00
#
_symmetry.space_group_name_H-M   'P 1'
#
loop_
_entity.id
_entity.type
_entity.pdbx_description
1 polymer ?
#
loop_
_entity_poly.entity_id
_entity_poly.type
_entity_poly.pdbx_seq_one_letter_code
_entity_poly.pdbx_strand_id
1 'polypeptide(L)'
;MSLQIKKLHEDAIIPTRTSPGSVGYDLYSMEEVIVPPLERAFVSTGVCAHLPPGVYGRIAPRSGLTLKYGIQTGAGVIDPDFTGELKVILLNHGSEPFVIKKGNRIAQMILERCETPLIEEVQELRETQRGTRGFGSSGK
;
A
#
# COMPACT_ATOMS: atom_id res chain seq x y z
N MET A 1 18.22 12.73 -2.76
CA MET A 1 17.20 11.74 -3.10
C MET A 1 15.93 12.06 -2.32
N SER A 2 14.80 12.17 -3.00
CA SER A 2 13.54 12.58 -2.38
C SER A 2 12.37 11.80 -2.96
N LEU A 3 11.31 11.67 -2.17
CA LEU A 3 10.00 11.29 -2.63
C LEU A 3 9.29 12.58 -3.08
N GLN A 4 9.04 12.71 -4.37
CA GLN A 4 8.38 13.88 -4.94
C GLN A 4 6.88 13.66 -4.98
N ILE A 5 6.11 14.63 -4.49
CA ILE A 5 4.65 14.55 -4.46
C ILE A 5 4.08 15.75 -5.19
N LYS A 6 3.11 15.47 -6.06
CA LYS A 6 2.33 16.50 -6.75
C LYS A 6 0.89 16.42 -6.27
N LYS A 7 0.33 17.54 -5.86
CA LYS A 7 -1.10 17.64 -5.54
C LYS A 7 -1.90 17.81 -6.82
N LEU A 8 -2.98 17.06 -6.96
CA LEU A 8 -3.94 17.20 -8.05
C LEU A 8 -5.06 18.17 -7.70
N HIS A 9 -5.28 18.40 -6.42
CA HIS A 9 -6.27 19.33 -5.89
C HIS A 9 -5.62 20.19 -4.82
N GLU A 10 -6.07 21.43 -4.72
CA GLU A 10 -5.51 22.40 -3.78
C GLU A 10 -5.61 21.92 -2.33
N ASP A 11 -6.69 21.25 -1.98
CA ASP A 11 -6.97 20.75 -0.65
C ASP A 11 -6.51 19.31 -0.39
N ALA A 12 -5.78 18.69 -1.34
CA ALA A 12 -5.13 17.41 -1.10
C ALA A 12 -4.06 17.55 -0.01
N ILE A 13 -3.89 16.53 0.79
CA ILE A 13 -2.92 16.52 1.90
C ILE A 13 -1.70 15.71 1.49
N ILE A 14 -0.53 16.33 1.59
CA ILE A 14 0.75 15.69 1.33
C ILE A 14 0.95 14.55 2.34
N PRO A 15 1.37 13.34 1.91
CA PRO A 15 1.66 12.25 2.83
C PRO A 15 2.68 12.63 3.90
N THR A 16 2.45 12.19 5.13
CA THR A 16 3.28 12.55 6.28
C THR A 16 3.70 11.32 7.06
N ARG A 17 4.88 11.40 7.70
CA ARG A 17 5.31 10.40 8.69
C ARG A 17 4.99 10.92 10.09
N THR A 18 4.45 10.05 10.94
CA THR A 18 4.05 10.40 12.31
C THR A 18 5.27 10.77 13.16
N SER A 19 6.42 10.12 12.92
CA SER A 19 7.68 10.40 13.62
C SER A 19 8.86 10.22 12.69
N PRO A 20 10.07 10.71 13.05
CA PRO A 20 11.25 10.50 12.21
C PRO A 20 11.59 9.02 11.97
N GLY A 21 11.22 8.13 12.89
CA GLY A 21 11.45 6.69 12.77
C GLY A 21 10.32 5.92 12.10
N SER A 22 9.19 6.57 11.78
CA SER A 22 8.10 5.91 11.06
C SER A 22 8.52 5.59 9.63
N VAL A 23 8.27 4.36 9.17
CA VAL A 23 8.59 3.95 7.81
C VAL A 23 7.47 4.28 6.82
N GLY A 24 6.24 4.36 7.30
CA GLY A 24 5.07 4.63 6.47
C GLY A 24 4.76 6.12 6.34
N TYR A 25 4.44 6.53 5.13
CA TYR A 25 3.89 7.85 4.83
C TYR A 25 2.37 7.73 4.83
N ASP A 26 1.71 8.38 5.78
CA ASP A 26 0.24 8.33 5.88
C ASP A 26 -0.40 8.94 4.65
N LEU A 27 -1.40 8.25 4.12
CA LEU A 27 -2.22 8.68 2.99
C LEU A 27 -3.58 9.13 3.49
N TYR A 28 -4.05 10.25 2.95
CA TYR A 28 -5.27 10.95 3.39
C TYR A 28 -6.34 10.86 2.32
N SER A 29 -7.58 10.60 2.74
CA SER A 29 -8.71 10.56 1.81
C SER A 29 -9.06 11.96 1.31
N MET A 30 -9.30 12.06 -0.01
CA MET A 30 -9.86 13.27 -0.63
C MET A 30 -11.38 13.31 -0.63
N GLU A 31 -12.02 12.22 -0.23
CA GLU A 31 -13.47 12.07 -0.40
C GLU A 31 -14.12 11.44 0.82
N GLU A 32 -15.43 11.61 0.92
CA GLU A 32 -16.24 10.89 1.89
C GLU A 32 -16.71 9.58 1.26
N VAL A 33 -16.45 8.45 1.93
CA VAL A 33 -16.76 7.11 1.44
C VAL A 33 -17.27 6.27 2.61
N ILE A 34 -18.27 5.45 2.35
CA ILE A 34 -18.70 4.40 3.27
C ILE A 34 -18.33 3.06 2.64
N VAL A 35 -17.58 2.26 3.39
CA VAL A 35 -17.21 0.89 2.97
C VAL A 35 -18.08 -0.08 3.76
N PRO A 36 -19.10 -0.68 3.15
CA PRO A 36 -19.94 -1.66 3.84
C PRO A 36 -19.13 -2.88 4.28
N PRO A 37 -19.62 -3.65 5.28
CA PRO A 37 -18.98 -4.91 5.68
C PRO A 37 -18.81 -5.85 4.49
N LEU A 38 -17.64 -6.50 4.40
CA LEU A 38 -17.25 -7.46 3.37
C LEU A 38 -17.12 -6.86 1.96
N GLU A 39 -17.18 -5.54 1.85
CA GLU A 39 -17.02 -4.81 0.59
C GLU A 39 -15.67 -4.11 0.51
N ARG A 40 -15.38 -3.54 -0.65
CA ARG A 40 -14.18 -2.75 -0.91
C ARG A 40 -14.53 -1.39 -1.49
N ALA A 41 -13.61 -0.45 -1.33
CA ALA A 41 -13.72 0.88 -1.91
C ALA A 41 -12.39 1.29 -2.54
N PHE A 42 -12.47 2.09 -3.59
CA PHE A 42 -11.33 2.65 -4.31
C PHE A 42 -11.25 4.14 -3.98
N VAL A 43 -10.40 4.51 -3.02
CA VAL A 43 -10.41 5.82 -2.37
C VAL A 43 -9.32 6.72 -2.91
N SER A 44 -9.70 7.91 -3.33
CA SER A 44 -8.82 8.93 -3.89
C SER A 44 -8.02 9.65 -2.80
N THR A 45 -6.72 9.89 -3.06
CA THR A 45 -5.87 10.68 -2.15
C THR A 45 -5.58 12.08 -2.69
N GLY A 46 -5.83 12.31 -3.98
CA GLY A 46 -5.57 13.60 -4.63
C GLY A 46 -4.10 13.92 -4.87
N VAL A 47 -3.19 12.94 -4.72
CA VAL A 47 -1.76 13.15 -4.95
C VAL A 47 -1.17 12.13 -5.90
N CYS A 48 -0.15 12.56 -6.63
CA CYS A 48 0.72 11.69 -7.44
C CYS A 48 2.11 11.68 -6.81
N ALA A 49 2.87 10.62 -7.07
CA ALA A 49 4.22 10.48 -6.56
C ALA A 49 5.23 10.12 -7.65
N HIS A 50 6.45 10.63 -7.51
CA HIS A 50 7.61 10.11 -8.20
C HIS A 50 8.55 9.51 -7.17
N LEU A 51 8.76 8.21 -7.25
CA LEU A 51 9.53 7.46 -6.28
C LEU A 51 11.03 7.60 -6.55
N PRO A 52 11.88 7.61 -5.51
CA PRO A 52 13.32 7.57 -5.71
C PRO A 52 13.76 6.26 -6.37
N PRO A 53 14.95 6.24 -7.02
CA PRO A 53 15.45 5.02 -7.67
C PRO A 53 15.63 3.85 -6.71
N GLY A 54 15.38 2.63 -7.23
CA GLY A 54 15.63 1.38 -6.51
C GLY A 54 14.58 0.98 -5.49
N VAL A 55 13.44 1.67 -5.48
CA VAL A 55 12.33 1.34 -4.58
C VAL A 55 11.01 1.25 -5.34
N TYR A 56 10.04 0.56 -4.75
CA TYR A 56 8.64 0.66 -5.13
C TYR A 56 7.83 1.13 -3.93
N GLY A 57 6.61 1.59 -4.17
CA GLY A 57 5.69 1.96 -3.10
C GLY A 57 4.78 0.80 -2.74
N ARG A 58 4.74 0.43 -1.47
CA ARG A 58 3.78 -0.54 -0.96
C ARG A 58 2.75 0.16 -0.10
N ILE A 59 1.50 0.12 -0.52
CA ILE A 59 0.39 0.62 0.29
C ILE A 59 0.03 -0.45 1.31
N ALA A 60 0.07 -0.07 2.57
CA ALA A 60 -0.18 -0.95 3.71
C ALA A 60 -1.31 -0.38 4.57
N PRO A 61 -2.03 -1.25 5.31
CA PRO A 61 -3.05 -0.76 6.23
C PRO A 61 -2.41 -0.04 7.43
N ARG A 62 -3.23 0.74 8.13
CA ARG A 62 -2.86 1.30 9.43
C ARG A 62 -3.31 0.34 10.54
N SER A 63 -2.40 0.05 11.47
CA SER A 63 -2.64 -0.93 12.53
C SER A 63 -3.90 -0.64 13.35
N GLY A 64 -4.16 0.60 13.68
CA GLY A 64 -5.35 0.99 14.44
C GLY A 64 -6.65 0.75 13.68
N LEU A 65 -6.67 0.98 12.38
CA LEU A 65 -7.85 0.74 11.56
C LEU A 65 -8.10 -0.76 11.38
N THR A 66 -7.05 -1.54 11.22
CA THR A 66 -7.17 -2.99 11.15
C THR A 66 -7.67 -3.56 12.48
N LEU A 67 -7.06 -3.16 13.58
CA LEU A 67 -7.40 -3.70 14.89
C LEU A 67 -8.82 -3.36 15.32
N LYS A 68 -9.25 -2.10 15.13
CA LYS A 68 -10.55 -1.63 15.62
C LYS A 68 -11.70 -1.94 14.66
N TYR A 69 -11.45 -1.86 13.35
CA TYR A 69 -12.51 -1.89 12.35
C TYR A 69 -12.35 -2.99 11.32
N GLY A 70 -11.28 -3.77 11.36
CA GLY A 70 -11.03 -4.82 10.38
C GLY A 70 -10.67 -4.31 9.00
N ILE A 71 -10.09 -3.12 8.89
CA ILE A 71 -9.76 -2.52 7.60
C ILE A 71 -8.41 -3.02 7.10
N GLN A 72 -8.40 -3.48 5.85
CA GLN A 72 -7.22 -3.93 5.13
C GLN A 72 -7.07 -3.16 3.83
N THR A 73 -5.89 -3.25 3.23
CA THR A 73 -5.64 -2.73 1.88
C THR A 73 -5.53 -3.88 0.90
N GLY A 74 -6.03 -3.67 -0.31
CA GLY A 74 -5.93 -4.63 -1.41
C GLY A 74 -4.87 -4.19 -2.43
N ALA A 75 -4.28 -5.15 -3.17
CA ALA A 75 -3.22 -4.91 -4.16
C ALA A 75 -2.07 -4.11 -3.52
N GLY A 76 -1.95 -2.84 -3.82
CA GLY A 76 -1.08 -1.92 -3.09
C GLY A 76 0.32 -1.76 -3.64
N VAL A 77 0.64 -2.34 -4.78
CA VAL A 77 1.95 -2.14 -5.42
C VAL A 77 1.91 -0.88 -6.28
N ILE A 78 2.77 0.07 -5.98
CA ILE A 78 2.96 1.29 -6.76
C ILE A 78 4.31 1.18 -7.44
N ASP A 79 4.28 0.99 -8.75
CA ASP A 79 5.49 0.86 -9.57
C ASP A 79 6.24 2.20 -9.64
N PRO A 80 7.58 2.20 -9.75
CA PRO A 80 8.37 3.43 -9.81
C PRO A 80 8.02 4.35 -11.00
N ASP A 81 7.53 3.77 -12.09
CA ASP A 81 7.15 4.51 -13.30
C ASP A 81 5.67 4.91 -13.32
N PHE A 82 4.90 4.56 -12.29
CA PHE A 82 3.52 5.01 -12.17
C PHE A 82 3.48 6.44 -11.65
N THR A 83 2.90 7.34 -12.44
CA THR A 83 2.78 8.78 -12.12
C THR A 83 1.33 9.25 -12.04
N GLY A 84 0.38 8.32 -12.05
CA GLY A 84 -1.03 8.63 -11.84
C GLY A 84 -1.36 8.89 -10.38
N GLU A 85 -2.62 9.19 -10.12
CA GLU A 85 -3.09 9.42 -8.77
C GLU A 85 -2.91 8.18 -7.89
N LEU A 86 -2.36 8.38 -6.70
CA LEU A 86 -2.32 7.34 -5.68
C LEU A 86 -3.73 7.13 -5.13
N LYS A 87 -4.26 5.94 -5.34
CA LYS A 87 -5.55 5.54 -4.80
C LYS A 87 -5.38 4.31 -3.94
N VAL A 88 -6.22 4.20 -2.94
CA VAL A 88 -6.16 3.11 -1.95
C VAL A 88 -7.36 2.22 -2.12
N ILE A 89 -7.11 0.92 -2.29
CA ILE A 89 -8.18 -0.08 -2.24
C ILE A 89 -8.31 -0.50 -0.78
N LEU A 90 -9.45 -0.19 -0.17
CA LEU A 90 -9.77 -0.59 1.20
C LEU A 90 -10.74 -1.75 1.19
N LEU A 91 -10.47 -2.74 2.03
CA LEU A 91 -11.32 -3.90 2.26
C LEU A 91 -11.83 -3.83 3.69
N ASN A 92 -13.14 -3.99 3.89
CA ASN A 92 -13.74 -3.99 5.21
C ASN A 92 -14.04 -5.43 5.64
N HIS A 93 -13.21 -5.99 6.50
CA HIS A 93 -13.41 -7.32 7.09
C HIS A 93 -14.15 -7.25 8.43
N GLY A 94 -14.60 -6.06 8.82
CA GLY A 94 -15.39 -5.88 10.03
C GLY A 94 -16.87 -6.19 9.82
N SER A 95 -17.64 -6.07 10.89
CA SER A 95 -19.09 -6.30 10.89
C SER A 95 -19.91 -5.03 10.71
N GLU A 96 -19.27 -3.86 10.79
CA GLU A 96 -19.92 -2.55 10.70
C GLU A 96 -19.45 -1.78 9.47
N PRO A 97 -20.30 -0.91 8.90
CA PRO A 97 -19.85 0.01 7.85
C PRO A 97 -18.71 0.88 8.36
N PHE A 98 -17.68 1.05 7.53
CA PHE A 98 -16.57 1.93 7.84
C PHE A 98 -16.76 3.27 7.14
N VAL A 99 -16.90 4.34 7.92
CA VAL A 99 -17.13 5.70 7.42
C VAL A 99 -15.81 6.44 7.31
N ILE A 100 -15.47 6.85 6.09
CA ILE A 100 -14.29 7.66 5.79
C ILE A 100 -14.76 9.08 5.52
N LYS A 101 -14.13 10.04 6.19
CA LYS A 101 -14.33 11.46 5.93
C LYS A 101 -13.13 12.03 5.21
N LYS A 102 -13.35 13.05 4.38
CA LYS A 102 -12.27 13.79 3.73
C LYS A 102 -11.23 14.22 4.77
N GLY A 103 -9.95 13.97 4.50
CA GLY A 103 -8.85 14.28 5.40
C GLY A 103 -8.52 13.18 6.41
N ASN A 104 -9.31 12.10 6.47
CA ASN A 104 -8.95 10.95 7.30
C ASN A 104 -7.72 10.24 6.74
N ARG A 105 -6.86 9.76 7.64
CA ARG A 105 -5.74 8.87 7.28
C ARG A 105 -6.29 7.47 7.10
N ILE A 106 -6.14 6.93 5.89
CA ILE A 106 -6.78 5.67 5.50
C ILE A 106 -5.81 4.51 5.29
N ALA A 107 -4.54 4.82 5.04
CA ALA A 107 -3.51 3.84 4.76
C ALA A 107 -2.15 4.51 4.93
N GLN A 108 -1.10 3.76 4.65
CA GLN A 108 0.26 4.30 4.60
C GLN A 108 1.00 3.72 3.41
N MET A 109 1.94 4.47 2.84
CA MET A 109 2.82 4.00 1.79
C MET A 109 4.22 3.81 2.35
N ILE A 110 4.80 2.64 2.13
CA ILE A 110 6.16 2.31 2.52
C ILE A 110 7.00 2.22 1.26
N LEU A 111 8.20 2.80 1.28
CA LEU A 111 9.15 2.65 0.18
C LEU A 111 10.04 1.45 0.49
N GLU A 112 9.92 0.41 -0.32
CA GLU A 112 10.68 -0.83 -0.15
C GLU A 112 11.67 -0.99 -1.29
N ARG A 113 12.89 -1.40 -0.95
CA ARG A 113 13.91 -1.71 -1.95
C ARG A 113 13.47 -2.92 -2.76
N CYS A 114 13.69 -2.89 -4.05
CA CYS A 114 13.35 -3.98 -4.93
C CYS A 114 14.36 -4.09 -6.08
N GLU A 115 14.42 -5.30 -6.63
CA GLU A 115 15.23 -5.63 -7.79
C GLU A 115 14.32 -6.10 -8.91
N THR A 116 14.62 -5.68 -10.13
CA THR A 116 13.85 -6.05 -11.32
C THR A 116 14.79 -6.61 -12.42
N PRO A 117 15.46 -7.73 -12.15
CA PRO A 117 16.36 -8.33 -13.13
C PRO A 117 15.60 -8.84 -14.35
N LEU A 118 16.32 -9.00 -15.45
CA LEU A 118 15.76 -9.63 -16.63
C LEU A 118 15.41 -11.10 -16.34
N ILE A 119 14.31 -11.53 -16.93
CA ILE A 119 13.88 -12.94 -16.81
C ILE A 119 14.70 -13.77 -17.79
N GLU A 120 15.27 -14.86 -17.32
CA GLU A 120 15.94 -15.88 -18.12
C GLU A 120 15.22 -17.21 -17.95
N GLU A 121 14.72 -17.75 -19.05
CA GLU A 121 14.15 -19.11 -19.05
C GLU A 121 15.28 -20.13 -19.00
N VAL A 122 15.22 -21.06 -18.07
CA VAL A 122 16.17 -22.16 -17.94
C VAL A 122 15.42 -23.49 -17.87
N GLN A 123 16.08 -24.57 -18.29
CA GLN A 123 15.46 -25.90 -18.22
C GLN A 123 15.53 -26.49 -16.82
N GLU A 124 16.55 -26.12 -16.05
CA GLU A 124 16.76 -26.62 -14.70
C GLU A 124 17.21 -25.51 -13.77
N LEU A 125 16.71 -25.54 -12.54
CA LEU A 125 17.18 -24.69 -11.45
C LEU A 125 18.23 -25.46 -10.64
N ARG A 126 19.19 -24.74 -10.08
CA ARG A 126 20.16 -25.32 -9.16
C ARG A 126 19.47 -25.99 -7.98
N GLU A 127 20.05 -27.10 -7.50
CA GLU A 127 19.56 -27.76 -6.29
C GLU A 127 19.83 -26.91 -5.04
N THR A 128 18.91 -26.98 -4.07
CA THR A 128 19.07 -26.34 -2.77
C THR A 128 18.71 -27.35 -1.69
N GLN A 129 19.18 -27.11 -0.46
CA GLN A 129 18.86 -27.96 0.68
C GLN A 129 17.34 -28.03 0.93
N ARG A 130 16.62 -26.94 0.72
CA ARG A 130 15.16 -26.88 0.88
C ARG A 130 14.44 -27.66 -0.24
N GLY A 131 14.94 -27.59 -1.47
CA GLY A 131 14.29 -28.18 -2.64
C GLY A 131 12.90 -27.64 -2.88
N THR A 132 11.95 -28.53 -3.11
CA THR A 132 10.55 -28.19 -3.43
C THR A 132 9.66 -28.06 -2.19
N ARG A 133 10.20 -28.19 -1.00
CA ARG A 133 9.41 -28.10 0.24
C ARG A 133 8.95 -26.68 0.50
N GLY A 134 7.69 -26.54 0.81
CA GLY A 134 7.08 -25.24 1.09
C GLY A 134 5.61 -25.43 1.47
N PHE A 135 4.88 -24.32 1.59
CA PHE A 135 3.44 -24.30 1.84
C PHE A 135 3.02 -25.13 3.07
N GLY A 136 3.80 -25.04 4.16
CA GLY A 136 3.48 -25.72 5.41
C GLY A 136 4.06 -27.13 5.51
N SER A 137 4.92 -27.57 4.60
CA SER A 137 5.54 -28.89 4.63
C SER A 137 6.43 -29.13 5.86
N SER A 138 6.85 -28.04 6.56
CA SER A 138 7.60 -28.12 7.82
C SER A 138 6.72 -28.35 9.04
N GLY A 139 5.38 -28.38 8.89
CA GLY A 139 4.43 -28.57 9.98
C GLY A 139 4.14 -27.29 10.76
N LYS A 140 3.49 -27.45 11.93
CA LYS A 140 3.20 -26.37 12.86
C LYS A 140 4.41 -26.04 13.70
#